data_b2128eecd7fd16b6d34f08ec8040edd3
#
_entry.id   b2128eecd7fd16b6d34f08ec8040edd3
#
_cell.length_a   1.000
_cell.length_b   1.000
_cell.length_c   1.000
_cell.angle_alpha   90.00
_cell.angle_beta   90.00
_cell.angle_gamma   90.00
#
_symmetry.space_group_name_H-M   'P 1'
#
loop_
_entity.id
_entity.type
_entity.pdbx_description
1 polymer ?
#
loop_
_entity_poly.entity_id
_entity_poly.type
_entity_poly.pdbx_seq_one_letter_code
_entity_poly.pdbx_strand_id
1 'polypeptide(L)'
;LIQSFRFRMDENRSLAKKIFLPSILSNKKIKIFINGFKKLLINSPSNSFPKFDIKNHPARLDSKKHLNLKRALEEIMYIYKERFSDRPSNKNISIFFGVTAATFEALENGISAIHICSDPVFESHSEKIWPNLKVKQLNEFTFYYNLITPRKYINFGNKNKILNQTLATLF
;
A
#
# COMPACT_ATOMS: atom_id res chain seq x y z
N LEU A 1 6.18 17.84 11.86
CA LEU A 1 4.85 17.66 12.46
C LEU A 1 4.20 16.42 11.83
N ILE A 2 4.54 15.24 12.32
CA ILE A 2 3.81 14.01 11.93
C ILE A 2 2.59 13.94 12.84
N GLN A 3 1.55 14.67 12.47
CA GLN A 3 0.28 14.56 13.15
C GLN A 3 -0.38 13.21 12.87
N SER A 4 -0.45 12.41 13.91
CA SER A 4 -1.46 11.37 14.16
C SER A 4 -1.88 10.49 12.99
N PHE A 5 -0.96 9.70 12.45
CA PHE A 5 -1.40 8.46 11.83
C PHE A 5 -1.87 7.51 12.93
N ARG A 6 -3.17 7.33 13.08
CA ARG A 6 -3.73 6.29 13.94
C ARG A 6 -3.51 4.95 13.26
N PHE A 7 -2.34 4.36 13.46
CA PHE A 7 -2.11 2.97 13.11
C PHE A 7 -2.93 2.10 14.09
N ARG A 8 -4.03 1.56 13.63
CA ARG A 8 -4.68 0.45 14.33
C ARG A 8 -3.93 -0.81 13.89
N MET A 9 -3.02 -1.28 14.71
CA MET A 9 -2.50 -2.62 14.57
C MET A 9 -3.58 -3.58 15.07
N ASP A 10 -4.40 -4.07 14.15
CA ASP A 10 -5.08 -5.34 14.33
C ASP A 10 -4.03 -6.41 14.07
N GLU A 11 -3.52 -7.04 15.12
CA GLU A 11 -2.51 -8.11 15.03
C GLU A 11 -2.94 -9.27 14.12
N ASN A 12 -4.23 -9.39 13.84
CA ASN A 12 -4.83 -10.40 12.97
C ASN A 12 -5.09 -9.92 11.54
N ARG A 13 -4.78 -8.67 11.19
CA ARG A 13 -5.08 -8.14 9.86
C ARG A 13 -3.95 -8.43 8.89
N SER A 14 -4.06 -9.50 8.11
CA SER A 14 -3.15 -9.69 6.98
C SER A 14 -3.28 -8.55 5.97
N LEU A 15 -2.22 -7.76 5.80
CA LEU A 15 -2.11 -6.71 4.79
C LEU A 15 -1.57 -7.25 3.45
N ALA A 16 -1.07 -8.49 3.43
CA ALA A 16 -0.52 -9.10 2.24
C ALA A 16 -1.58 -9.46 1.19
N LYS A 17 -1.19 -9.45 -0.06
CA LYS A 17 -2.00 -9.87 -1.21
C LYS A 17 -3.30 -9.05 -1.37
N LYS A 18 -3.21 -7.75 -1.13
CA LYS A 18 -4.35 -6.83 -1.22
C LYS A 18 -4.07 -5.65 -2.12
N ILE A 19 -5.14 -5.11 -2.70
CA ILE A 19 -5.14 -3.81 -3.38
C ILE A 19 -5.91 -2.83 -2.50
N PHE A 20 -5.23 -1.79 -2.02
CA PHE A 20 -5.82 -0.77 -1.16
C PHE A 20 -6.21 0.45 -1.97
N LEU A 21 -7.49 0.83 -1.88
CA LEU A 21 -8.01 2.04 -2.50
C LEU A 21 -7.90 3.23 -1.53
N PRO A 22 -7.57 4.44 -2.02
CA PRO A 22 -7.41 5.62 -1.17
C PRO A 22 -8.77 6.16 -0.72
N SER A 23 -8.76 7.04 0.29
CA SER A 23 -9.98 7.72 0.78
C SER A 23 -10.55 8.72 -0.23
N ILE A 24 -9.69 9.35 -1.04
CA ILE A 24 -10.07 10.42 -1.97
C ILE A 24 -9.76 10.02 -3.41
N LEU A 25 -10.82 9.97 -4.24
CA LEU A 25 -10.75 9.67 -5.66
C LEU A 25 -11.26 10.84 -6.50
N SER A 26 -10.40 11.37 -7.37
CA SER A 26 -10.77 12.23 -8.50
C SER A 26 -10.75 11.44 -9.80
N ASN A 27 -11.44 11.93 -10.83
CA ASN A 27 -11.42 11.27 -12.15
C ASN A 27 -10.00 11.19 -12.74
N LYS A 28 -9.16 12.21 -12.50
CA LYS A 28 -7.73 12.20 -12.89
C LYS A 28 -6.97 11.07 -12.20
N LYS A 29 -7.13 10.93 -10.87
CA LYS A 29 -6.49 9.84 -10.09
C LYS A 29 -6.95 8.46 -10.55
N ILE A 30 -8.24 8.28 -10.80
CA ILE A 30 -8.79 7.00 -11.31
C ILE A 30 -8.10 6.61 -12.62
N LYS A 31 -7.96 7.54 -13.58
CA LYS A 31 -7.26 7.29 -14.85
C LYS A 31 -5.80 6.88 -14.63
N ILE A 32 -5.07 7.56 -13.73
CA ILE A 32 -3.68 7.23 -13.38
C ILE A 32 -3.59 5.83 -12.79
N PHE A 33 -4.48 5.48 -11.86
CA PHE A 33 -4.49 4.17 -11.22
C PHE A 33 -4.76 3.03 -12.21
N ILE A 34 -5.77 3.19 -13.06
CA ILE A 34 -6.09 2.21 -14.10
C ILE A 34 -4.93 2.06 -15.08
N ASN A 35 -4.36 3.16 -15.57
CA ASN A 35 -3.27 3.11 -16.53
C ASN A 35 -1.99 2.54 -15.92
N GLY A 36 -1.63 2.95 -14.71
CA GLY A 36 -0.47 2.42 -13.98
C GLY A 36 -0.60 0.93 -13.74
N PHE A 37 -1.78 0.47 -13.33
CA PHE A 37 -2.06 -0.95 -13.10
C PHE A 37 -2.01 -1.77 -14.40
N LYS A 38 -2.64 -1.30 -15.48
CA LYS A 38 -2.54 -1.95 -16.79
C LYS A 38 -1.10 -2.05 -17.28
N LYS A 39 -0.33 -0.96 -17.24
CA LYS A 39 1.09 -0.96 -17.62
C LYS A 39 1.92 -1.93 -16.76
N LEU A 40 1.64 -2.02 -15.46
CA LEU A 40 2.28 -2.98 -14.57
C LEU A 40 2.03 -4.41 -15.05
N LEU A 41 0.79 -4.78 -15.35
CA LEU A 41 0.42 -6.15 -15.77
C LEU A 41 0.97 -6.48 -17.16
N ILE A 42 0.88 -5.56 -18.12
CA ILE A 42 1.41 -5.75 -19.48
C ILE A 42 2.90 -6.04 -19.45
N ASN A 43 3.66 -5.32 -18.64
CA ASN A 43 5.12 -5.41 -18.57
C ASN A 43 5.62 -6.52 -17.63
N SER A 44 4.72 -7.29 -17.04
CA SER A 44 5.08 -8.35 -16.10
C SER A 44 4.98 -9.73 -16.76
N PRO A 45 5.89 -10.66 -16.44
CA PRO A 45 5.78 -12.05 -16.88
C PRO A 45 4.53 -12.75 -16.34
N SER A 46 4.17 -13.89 -16.90
CA SER A 46 3.10 -14.73 -16.37
C SER A 46 3.40 -15.18 -14.94
N ASN A 47 2.37 -15.35 -14.13
CA ASN A 47 2.48 -15.76 -12.71
C ASN A 47 3.35 -14.83 -11.84
N SER A 48 3.49 -13.56 -12.22
CA SER A 48 4.32 -12.58 -11.48
C SER A 48 3.73 -12.17 -10.15
N PHE A 49 2.40 -12.19 -10.03
CA PHE A 49 1.68 -11.68 -8.87
C PHE A 49 0.85 -12.75 -8.17
N PRO A 50 0.61 -12.64 -6.87
CA PRO A 50 -0.45 -13.39 -6.20
C PRO A 50 -1.82 -12.88 -6.66
N LYS A 51 -2.87 -13.66 -6.47
CA LYS A 51 -4.24 -13.13 -6.54
C LYS A 51 -4.43 -12.09 -5.44
N PHE A 52 -5.02 -10.95 -5.79
CA PHE A 52 -5.25 -9.84 -4.87
C PHE A 52 -6.73 -9.71 -4.51
N ASP A 53 -6.98 -9.41 -3.23
CA ASP A 53 -8.27 -8.91 -2.76
C ASP A 53 -8.30 -7.39 -2.83
N ILE A 54 -9.37 -6.79 -3.38
CA ILE A 54 -9.53 -5.34 -3.40
C ILE A 54 -10.22 -4.87 -2.12
N LYS A 55 -9.56 -3.96 -1.41
CA LYS A 55 -10.04 -3.35 -0.17
C LYS A 55 -10.39 -1.89 -0.36
N ASN A 56 -11.66 -1.55 -0.18
CA ASN A 56 -12.10 -0.15 -0.12
C ASN A 56 -11.56 0.51 1.15
N HIS A 57 -11.35 1.82 1.08
CA HIS A 57 -11.08 2.60 2.29
C HIS A 57 -12.30 2.54 3.22
N PRO A 58 -12.12 2.29 4.55
CA PRO A 58 -13.24 2.10 5.48
C PRO A 58 -14.28 3.23 5.48
N ALA A 59 -13.82 4.48 5.31
CA ALA A 59 -14.69 5.65 5.25
C ALA A 59 -15.41 5.85 3.88
N ARG A 60 -15.29 4.91 2.93
CA ARG A 60 -15.77 5.07 1.55
C ARG A 60 -16.41 3.79 0.98
N LEU A 61 -16.99 2.97 1.83
CA LEU A 61 -17.58 1.68 1.42
C LEU A 61 -18.68 1.85 0.37
N ASP A 62 -19.53 2.87 0.51
CA ASP A 62 -20.70 3.11 -0.35
C ASP A 62 -20.45 4.14 -1.46
N SER A 63 -19.21 4.59 -1.64
CA SER A 63 -18.90 5.57 -2.67
C SER A 63 -18.98 4.97 -4.08
N LYS A 64 -19.87 5.51 -4.93
CA LYS A 64 -20.03 5.09 -6.33
C LYS A 64 -18.71 5.07 -7.11
N LYS A 65 -17.82 6.07 -6.87
CA LYS A 65 -16.50 6.12 -7.52
C LYS A 65 -15.60 4.96 -7.10
N HIS A 66 -15.62 4.58 -5.82
CA HIS A 66 -14.85 3.45 -5.32
C HIS A 66 -15.38 2.13 -5.84
N LEU A 67 -16.69 1.95 -5.89
CA LEU A 67 -17.33 0.76 -6.46
C LEU A 67 -17.01 0.61 -7.96
N ASN A 68 -17.08 1.71 -8.71
CA ASN A 68 -16.74 1.68 -10.15
C ASN A 68 -15.25 1.38 -10.37
N LEU A 69 -14.35 1.97 -9.58
CA LEU A 69 -12.92 1.65 -9.67
C LEU A 69 -12.67 0.19 -9.31
N LYS A 70 -13.29 -0.33 -8.25
CA LYS A 70 -13.17 -1.74 -7.86
C LYS A 70 -13.57 -2.66 -9.01
N ARG A 71 -14.75 -2.44 -9.63
CA ARG A 71 -15.20 -3.23 -10.78
C ARG A 71 -14.23 -3.17 -11.95
N ALA A 72 -13.74 -1.97 -12.29
CA ALA A 72 -12.75 -1.82 -13.37
C ALA A 72 -11.44 -2.57 -13.08
N LEU A 73 -10.98 -2.61 -11.83
CA LEU A 73 -9.80 -3.38 -11.45
C LEU A 73 -10.04 -4.89 -11.49
N GLU A 74 -11.21 -5.36 -11.05
CA GLU A 74 -11.63 -6.77 -11.16
C GLU A 74 -11.67 -7.22 -12.63
N GLU A 75 -12.23 -6.40 -13.53
CA GLU A 75 -12.24 -6.64 -14.96
C GLU A 75 -10.83 -6.70 -15.55
N ILE A 76 -9.95 -5.77 -15.19
CA ILE A 76 -8.55 -5.78 -15.62
C ILE A 76 -7.83 -7.04 -15.13
N MET A 77 -8.02 -7.44 -13.88
CA MET A 77 -7.43 -8.68 -13.36
C MET A 77 -7.95 -9.92 -14.08
N TYR A 78 -9.20 -9.92 -14.50
CA TYR A 78 -9.76 -11.01 -15.30
C TYR A 78 -9.14 -11.05 -16.72
N ILE A 79 -9.00 -9.91 -17.38
CA ILE A 79 -8.37 -9.81 -18.72
C ILE A 79 -6.91 -10.30 -18.68
N TYR A 80 -6.17 -9.97 -17.63
CA TYR A 80 -4.75 -10.33 -17.45
C TYR A 80 -4.56 -11.48 -16.46
N LYS A 81 -5.50 -12.42 -16.39
CA LYS A 81 -5.50 -13.50 -15.39
C LYS A 81 -4.22 -14.33 -15.37
N GLU A 82 -3.54 -14.49 -16.51
CA GLU A 82 -2.29 -15.22 -16.65
C GLU A 82 -1.12 -14.55 -15.92
N ARG A 83 -1.24 -13.28 -15.50
CA ARG A 83 -0.24 -12.58 -14.69
C ARG A 83 -0.30 -12.97 -13.22
N PHE A 84 -1.39 -13.61 -12.81
CA PHE A 84 -1.62 -14.00 -11.43
C PHE A 84 -1.41 -15.51 -11.26
N SER A 85 -0.74 -15.87 -10.16
CA SER A 85 -0.48 -17.28 -9.86
C SER A 85 -1.72 -17.92 -9.24
N ASP A 86 -2.12 -19.10 -9.77
CA ASP A 86 -3.14 -19.95 -9.16
C ASP A 86 -2.60 -20.74 -7.95
N ARG A 87 -1.28 -20.88 -7.85
CA ARG A 87 -0.63 -21.50 -6.69
C ARG A 87 -0.48 -20.51 -5.55
N PRO A 88 -0.54 -20.95 -4.30
CA PRO A 88 -0.20 -20.09 -3.17
C PRO A 88 1.16 -19.46 -3.40
N SER A 89 1.17 -18.16 -3.67
CA SER A 89 2.43 -17.43 -3.84
C SER A 89 2.96 -17.05 -2.46
N ASN A 90 4.23 -17.36 -2.19
CA ASN A 90 4.93 -16.91 -0.98
C ASN A 90 5.28 -15.41 -1.03
N LYS A 91 4.90 -14.70 -2.09
CA LYS A 91 5.19 -13.27 -2.21
C LYS A 91 4.31 -12.48 -1.26
N ASN A 92 4.93 -11.88 -0.26
CA ASN A 92 4.30 -10.89 0.61
C ASN A 92 4.34 -9.54 -0.09
N ILE A 93 3.36 -9.28 -0.94
CA ILE A 93 3.25 -8.04 -1.72
C ILE A 93 1.81 -7.53 -1.72
N SER A 94 1.65 -6.21 -1.71
CA SER A 94 0.36 -5.55 -1.86
C SER A 94 0.46 -4.32 -2.74
N ILE A 95 -0.67 -3.88 -3.29
CA ILE A 95 -0.76 -2.72 -4.18
C ILE A 95 -1.52 -1.61 -3.46
N PHE A 96 -0.98 -0.41 -3.51
CA PHE A 96 -1.53 0.78 -2.87
C PHE A 96 -1.77 1.84 -3.93
N PHE A 97 -3.00 2.35 -3.99
CA PHE A 97 -3.35 3.45 -4.87
C PHE A 97 -3.35 4.78 -4.09
N GLY A 98 -2.49 5.70 -4.51
CA GLY A 98 -2.36 7.01 -3.88
C GLY A 98 -1.86 6.94 -2.44
N VAL A 99 -2.11 8.01 -1.68
CA VAL A 99 -1.65 8.14 -0.30
C VAL A 99 -2.49 7.29 0.63
N THR A 100 -1.87 6.36 1.33
CA THR A 100 -2.50 5.56 2.38
C THR A 100 -1.50 5.16 3.46
N ALA A 101 -1.88 5.33 4.72
CA ALA A 101 -1.08 4.92 5.86
C ALA A 101 -0.80 3.40 5.87
N ALA A 102 -1.65 2.61 5.24
CA ALA A 102 -1.48 1.16 5.12
C ALA A 102 -0.18 0.76 4.39
N THR A 103 0.40 1.65 3.55
CA THR A 103 1.69 1.39 2.89
C THR A 103 2.82 1.30 3.91
N PHE A 104 2.85 2.22 4.89
CA PHE A 104 3.87 2.22 5.96
C PHE A 104 3.72 0.98 6.85
N GLU A 105 2.48 0.68 7.23
CA GLU A 105 2.17 -0.50 8.03
C GLU A 105 2.59 -1.79 7.32
N ALA A 106 2.33 -1.90 6.01
CA ALA A 106 2.73 -3.05 5.21
C ALA A 106 4.26 -3.21 5.18
N LEU A 107 5.01 -2.14 4.90
CA LEU A 107 6.47 -2.17 4.85
C LEU A 107 7.08 -2.58 6.19
N GLU A 108 6.57 -2.05 7.31
CA GLU A 108 7.02 -2.42 8.66
C GLU A 108 6.67 -3.86 9.04
N ASN A 109 5.66 -4.46 8.40
CA ASN A 109 5.33 -5.87 8.54
C ASN A 109 6.04 -6.77 7.51
N GLY A 110 7.04 -6.26 6.79
CA GLY A 110 7.80 -7.03 5.80
C GLY A 110 7.03 -7.37 4.53
N ILE A 111 5.99 -6.60 4.23
CA ILE A 111 5.20 -6.73 3.01
C ILE A 111 5.73 -5.71 2.01
N SER A 112 6.19 -6.19 0.86
CA SER A 112 6.59 -5.30 -0.24
C SER A 112 5.39 -4.54 -0.79
N ALA A 113 5.57 -3.27 -1.15
CA ALA A 113 4.51 -2.43 -1.66
C ALA A 113 4.73 -2.07 -3.13
N ILE A 114 3.70 -2.26 -3.95
CA ILE A 114 3.59 -1.60 -5.25
C ILE A 114 2.71 -0.37 -5.04
N HIS A 115 3.25 0.80 -5.27
CA HIS A 115 2.55 2.07 -5.09
C HIS A 115 2.26 2.70 -6.45
N ILE A 116 0.99 2.92 -6.75
CA ILE A 116 0.54 3.59 -7.97
C ILE A 116 -0.01 4.96 -7.58
N CYS A 117 0.67 6.03 -8.01
CA CYS A 117 0.36 7.40 -7.61
C CYS A 117 0.78 8.43 -8.67
N SER A 118 0.18 9.61 -8.62
CA SER A 118 0.62 10.75 -9.46
C SER A 118 1.92 11.39 -8.93
N ASP A 119 2.09 11.36 -7.61
CA ASP A 119 3.27 11.85 -6.92
C ASP A 119 3.71 10.80 -5.92
N PRO A 120 4.95 10.32 -5.94
CA PRO A 120 5.45 9.39 -4.95
C PRO A 120 5.40 10.07 -3.58
N VAL A 121 4.53 9.55 -2.71
CA VAL A 121 4.27 10.10 -1.37
C VAL A 121 5.43 9.97 -0.44
N PHE A 122 6.22 8.98 -0.68
CA PHE A 122 7.49 8.94 -0.06
C PHE A 122 8.32 9.98 -0.81
N GLU A 123 8.54 11.09 -0.22
CA GLU A 123 9.71 11.96 -0.48
C GLU A 123 11.01 11.22 -0.15
N SER A 124 10.84 10.48 -0.63
CA SER A 124 10.70 9.21 -1.03
C SER A 124 11.98 8.48 -1.06
N HIS A 125 12.89 8.88 -1.09
CA HIS A 125 14.19 8.28 -1.15
C HIS A 125 15.03 8.85 -0.01
N SER A 126 14.38 9.41 1.01
CA SER A 126 15.06 9.88 2.17
C SER A 126 15.61 8.67 2.92
N GLU A 127 16.82 8.28 2.58
CA GLU A 127 17.63 7.35 3.37
C GLU A 127 17.67 7.73 4.85
N LYS A 128 17.38 9.01 5.17
CA LYS A 128 17.24 9.51 6.52
C LYS A 128 16.02 8.94 7.25
N ILE A 129 14.90 8.73 6.52
CA ILE A 129 13.68 8.17 7.13
C ILE A 129 13.72 6.64 7.09
N TRP A 130 14.19 6.08 5.97
CA TRP A 130 14.20 4.65 5.70
C TRP A 130 15.54 4.21 5.12
N PRO A 131 16.60 4.13 5.91
CA PRO A 131 17.95 3.88 5.39
C PRO A 131 18.09 2.55 4.63
N ASN A 132 17.14 1.62 4.81
CA ASN A 132 17.14 0.32 4.15
C ASN A 132 15.93 0.10 3.22
N LEU A 133 15.26 1.18 2.81
CA LEU A 133 14.19 1.09 1.83
C LEU A 133 14.77 0.98 0.43
N LYS A 134 14.53 -0.15 -0.24
CA LYS A 134 14.80 -0.29 -1.67
C LYS A 134 13.62 0.24 -2.46
N VAL A 135 13.90 1.15 -3.38
CA VAL A 135 12.92 1.72 -4.28
C VAL A 135 13.28 1.40 -5.72
N LYS A 136 12.30 0.97 -6.50
CA LYS A 136 12.42 0.76 -7.94
C LYS A 136 11.22 1.35 -8.64
N GLN A 137 11.44 2.26 -9.58
CA GLN A 137 10.39 2.73 -10.47
C GLN A 137 10.12 1.65 -11.53
N LEU A 138 8.86 1.24 -11.64
CA LEU A 138 8.41 0.22 -12.60
C LEU A 138 7.85 0.85 -13.88
N ASN A 139 7.16 1.99 -13.74
CA ASN A 139 6.70 2.85 -14.84
C ASN A 139 6.45 4.27 -14.31
N GLU A 140 5.98 5.19 -15.16
CA GLU A 140 5.76 6.60 -14.85
C GLU A 140 5.02 6.86 -13.52
N PHE A 141 4.04 6.01 -13.20
CA PHE A 141 3.18 6.18 -12.01
C PHE A 141 3.28 5.02 -11.02
N THR A 142 4.22 4.09 -11.22
CA THR A 142 4.27 2.86 -10.42
C THR A 142 5.65 2.65 -9.84
N PHE A 143 5.70 2.51 -8.52
CA PHE A 143 6.92 2.31 -7.75
C PHE A 143 6.82 1.03 -6.92
N TYR A 144 7.91 0.31 -6.82
CA TYR A 144 8.07 -0.84 -5.94
C TYR A 144 8.93 -0.46 -4.76
N TYR A 145 8.45 -0.76 -3.57
CA TYR A 145 9.15 -0.54 -2.30
C TYR A 145 9.37 -1.87 -1.59
N ASN A 146 10.55 -2.04 -1.03
CA ASN A 146 10.87 -3.16 -0.17
C ASN A 146 11.75 -2.70 0.99
N LEU A 147 11.31 -2.94 2.21
CA LEU A 147 12.07 -2.63 3.42
C LEU A 147 12.88 -3.86 3.84
N ILE A 148 14.22 -3.76 3.80
CA ILE A 148 15.11 -4.91 4.04
C ILE A 148 15.03 -5.36 5.50
N THR A 149 14.92 -4.42 6.43
CA THR A 149 14.83 -4.69 7.87
C THR A 149 13.55 -4.10 8.44
N PRO A 150 12.41 -4.80 8.33
CA PRO A 150 11.15 -4.33 8.88
C PRO A 150 11.17 -4.25 10.42
N ARG A 151 10.22 -3.56 11.02
CA ARG A 151 10.01 -3.40 12.47
C ARG A 151 11.07 -2.58 13.22
N LYS A 152 11.85 -1.77 12.53
CA LYS A 152 12.89 -0.95 13.18
C LYS A 152 12.61 0.55 13.21
N TYR A 153 11.72 1.04 12.36
CA TYR A 153 11.61 2.48 12.10
C TYR A 153 10.33 3.11 12.66
N ILE A 154 9.26 2.35 12.78
CA ILE A 154 8.04 2.83 13.40
C ILE A 154 7.82 2.06 14.70
N ASN A 155 7.97 2.74 15.81
CA ASN A 155 7.61 2.17 17.10
C ASN A 155 6.08 2.29 17.25
N PHE A 156 5.37 1.22 16.96
CA PHE A 156 3.93 1.09 17.22
C PHE A 156 3.66 0.92 18.72
N GLY A 157 4.44 1.59 19.57
CA GLY A 157 4.44 1.43 21.01
C GLY A 157 3.04 1.55 21.62
N ASN A 158 2.89 0.86 22.73
CA ASN A 158 1.68 0.88 23.55
C ASN A 158 1.42 2.34 23.99
N LYS A 159 0.41 2.98 23.37
CA LYS A 159 0.11 4.42 23.52
C LYS A 159 0.02 4.87 24.98
N ASN A 160 -0.45 4.00 25.85
CA ASN A 160 -0.59 4.26 27.28
C ASN A 160 0.77 4.42 27.98
N LYS A 161 1.80 3.71 27.54
CA LYS A 161 3.11 3.77 28.16
C LYS A 161 3.85 5.05 27.79
N ILE A 162 3.75 5.50 26.54
CA ILE A 162 4.36 6.75 26.06
C ILE A 162 3.63 7.97 26.65
N LEU A 163 2.30 7.94 26.66
CA LEU A 163 1.50 9.04 27.24
C LEU A 163 1.78 9.19 28.74
N ASN A 164 1.81 8.10 29.49
CA ASN A 164 2.11 8.10 30.92
C ASN A 164 3.55 8.54 31.22
N GLN A 165 4.52 8.19 30.40
CA GLN A 165 5.90 8.67 30.55
C GLN A 165 6.01 10.17 30.24
N THR A 166 5.33 10.67 29.20
CA THR A 166 5.33 12.09 28.85
C THR A 166 4.61 12.92 29.91
N LEU A 167 3.51 12.43 30.46
CA LEU A 167 2.81 13.11 31.55
C LEU A 167 3.62 13.11 32.83
N ALA A 168 4.32 12.02 33.15
CA ALA A 168 5.21 11.94 34.34
C ALA A 168 6.45 12.85 34.25
N THR A 169 6.83 13.33 33.08
CA THR A 169 7.92 14.28 32.87
C THR A 169 7.46 15.73 32.83
N LEU A 170 6.15 15.99 32.82
CA LEU A 170 5.56 17.34 32.76
C LEU A 170 5.01 17.80 34.14
N PHE A 171 4.95 16.90 35.11
CA PHE A 171 4.54 17.14 36.49
C PHE A 171 5.56 16.54 37.45
#